data_5f2c98ec6cb88e5e4d1f7a2a48cf43c8
#
_entry.id   5f2c98ec6cb88e5e4d1f7a2a48cf43c8
#
_cell.length_a   1.000
_cell.length_b   1.000
_cell.length_c   1.000
_cell.angle_alpha   90.00
_cell.angle_beta   90.00
_cell.angle_gamma   90.00
#
_symmetry.space_group_name_H-M   'P 1'
#
loop_
_entity.id
_entity.type
_entity.pdbx_description
1 polymer ?
#
loop_
_entity_poly.entity_id
_entity_poly.type
_entity_poly.pdbx_seq_one_letter_code
_entity_poly.pdbx_strand_id
1 'polypeptide(L)'
;MKKILITGSKGYIGTVLYEYLHNKGHKVTGVDNGSFEECTLGPAKKQIVTYKNTASLSTADIAQSDVVIHLSGLQNDPLNETYPGKLYDIEYNYSLKIAEICKQGSIKFIYASSCSVYGFSESETRLDENSVANPLTPYAKNKLNTEKALIAMADSSFKPVILRFATLFGYSPRMRFDLYINMFVGMSLANNKIVLNSDGTSWRPNVHINDVCKVLSLVIDREFAEYSVINVGNNNLNARVTDLVEILKDLNPKLEINQISAKDELFK
;
A
#
# COMPACT_ATOMS: atom_id res chain seq x y z
N MET A 1 21.94 8.99 -9.42
CA MET A 1 21.29 9.70 -8.29
C MET A 1 20.08 10.45 -8.83
N LYS A 2 18.89 10.21 -8.26
CA LYS A 2 17.61 10.85 -8.64
C LYS A 2 17.10 11.70 -7.46
N LYS A 3 16.30 12.73 -7.77
CA LYS A 3 15.50 13.49 -6.80
C LYS A 3 14.12 12.84 -6.72
N ILE A 4 13.76 12.28 -5.58
CA ILE A 4 12.56 11.49 -5.39
C ILE A 4 11.66 12.17 -4.36
N LEU A 5 10.41 12.40 -4.73
CA LEU A 5 9.36 12.83 -3.82
C LEU A 5 8.48 11.65 -3.44
N ILE A 6 8.29 11.44 -2.13
CA ILE A 6 7.37 10.42 -1.61
C ILE A 6 6.21 11.14 -0.93
N THR A 7 4.99 10.98 -1.43
CA THR A 7 3.79 11.40 -0.70
C THR A 7 3.36 10.29 0.25
N GLY A 8 2.90 10.62 1.45
CA GLY A 8 2.66 9.61 2.50
C GLY A 8 3.96 9.07 3.10
N SER A 9 5.00 9.90 3.17
CA SER A 9 6.34 9.50 3.59
C SER A 9 6.45 9.08 5.05
N LYS A 10 5.52 9.52 5.89
CA LYS A 10 5.42 9.13 7.32
C LYS A 10 4.53 7.90 7.55
N GLY A 11 3.94 7.35 6.48
CA GLY A 11 3.13 6.14 6.53
C GLY A 11 3.96 4.86 6.65
N TYR A 12 3.27 3.72 6.68
CA TYR A 12 3.85 2.38 6.85
C TYR A 12 4.94 2.07 5.80
N ILE A 13 4.62 2.20 4.50
CA ILE A 13 5.59 1.98 3.42
C ILE A 13 6.58 3.15 3.36
N GLY A 14 6.07 4.38 3.43
CA GLY A 14 6.86 5.59 3.19
C GLY A 14 8.05 5.73 4.12
N THR A 15 7.90 5.35 5.40
CA THR A 15 8.96 5.41 6.40
C THR A 15 10.13 4.49 6.06
N VAL A 16 9.85 3.25 5.65
CA VAL A 16 10.89 2.26 5.28
C VAL A 16 11.50 2.61 3.93
N LEU A 17 10.67 3.00 2.96
CA LEU A 17 11.10 3.37 1.62
C LEU A 17 12.02 4.59 1.62
N TYR A 18 11.69 5.61 2.43
CA TYR A 18 12.53 6.80 2.54
C TYR A 18 13.96 6.43 2.93
N GLU A 19 14.11 5.64 3.98
CA GLU A 19 15.43 5.19 4.43
C GLU A 19 16.12 4.32 3.40
N TYR A 20 15.39 3.38 2.79
CA TYR A 20 15.92 2.49 1.77
C TYR A 20 16.50 3.25 0.56
N LEU A 21 15.76 4.23 0.02
CA LEU A 21 16.20 5.02 -1.13
C LEU A 21 17.31 6.01 -0.77
N HIS A 22 17.25 6.61 0.42
CA HIS A 22 18.31 7.46 0.91
C HIS A 22 19.64 6.71 1.04
N ASN A 23 19.60 5.47 1.57
CA ASN A 23 20.80 4.62 1.71
C ASN A 23 21.36 4.16 0.35
N LYS A 24 20.53 4.16 -0.70
CA LYS A 24 20.97 3.97 -2.10
C LYS A 24 21.56 5.22 -2.76
N GLY A 25 21.64 6.34 -2.05
CA GLY A 25 22.27 7.57 -2.53
C GLY A 25 21.33 8.49 -3.33
N HIS A 26 20.00 8.27 -3.30
CA HIS A 26 19.05 9.21 -3.88
C HIS A 26 18.83 10.43 -2.98
N LYS A 27 18.46 11.57 -3.58
CA LYS A 27 17.90 12.72 -2.84
C LYS A 27 16.42 12.50 -2.61
N VAL A 28 16.04 12.14 -1.40
CA VAL A 28 14.65 11.81 -1.05
C VAL A 28 14.05 12.95 -0.23
N THR A 29 12.88 13.41 -0.63
CA THR A 29 12.03 14.34 0.13
C THR A 29 10.67 13.71 0.34
N GLY A 30 10.03 14.02 1.47
CA GLY A 30 8.71 13.54 1.82
C GLY A 30 7.67 14.65 1.78
N VAL A 31 6.42 14.27 1.51
CA VAL A 31 5.23 15.06 1.80
C VAL A 31 4.29 14.19 2.63
N ASP A 32 3.84 14.73 3.74
CA ASP A 32 2.89 14.07 4.64
C ASP A 32 2.11 15.13 5.43
N ASN A 33 0.92 14.81 5.89
CA ASN A 33 0.17 15.69 6.78
C ASN A 33 0.49 15.50 8.27
N GLY A 34 1.30 14.48 8.60
CA GLY A 34 1.73 14.18 9.97
C GLY A 34 0.66 13.53 10.87
N SER A 35 -0.50 13.17 10.33
CA SER A 35 -1.62 12.65 11.14
C SER A 35 -1.29 11.43 12.00
N PHE A 36 -0.24 10.70 11.65
CA PHE A 36 0.18 9.49 12.36
C PHE A 36 1.62 9.57 12.89
N GLU A 37 2.20 10.74 13.00
CA GLU A 37 3.61 10.90 13.36
C GLU A 37 3.92 10.36 14.77
N GLU A 38 2.98 10.50 15.71
CA GLU A 38 3.11 9.98 17.07
C GLU A 38 2.87 8.47 17.20
N CYS A 39 2.33 7.82 16.14
CA CYS A 39 2.02 6.40 16.12
C CYS A 39 3.21 5.56 15.67
N THR A 40 4.38 5.70 16.30
CA THR A 40 5.60 4.95 15.94
C THR A 40 6.03 4.01 17.05
N LEU A 41 6.50 2.81 16.68
CA LEU A 41 6.98 1.79 17.62
C LEU A 41 8.48 1.90 17.91
N GLY A 42 9.19 2.73 17.20
CA GLY A 42 10.63 2.83 17.37
C GLY A 42 11.22 3.99 16.56
N PRO A 43 12.54 4.19 16.67
CA PRO A 43 13.20 5.28 15.99
C PRO A 43 13.07 5.11 14.47
N ALA A 44 12.64 6.17 13.80
CA ALA A 44 12.68 6.29 12.35
C ALA A 44 13.82 7.24 11.96
N LYS A 45 14.41 6.99 10.78
CA LYS A 45 15.38 7.94 10.22
C LYS A 45 14.73 9.30 10.07
N LYS A 46 15.44 10.35 10.48
CA LYS A 46 15.00 11.73 10.25
C LYS A 46 14.83 11.97 8.76
N GLN A 47 13.63 12.35 8.36
CA GLN A 47 13.26 12.62 6.99
C GLN A 47 13.26 14.14 6.73
N ILE A 48 13.54 14.54 5.49
CA ILE A 48 13.23 15.89 5.00
C ILE A 48 11.78 15.84 4.53
N VAL A 49 10.87 16.43 5.29
CA VAL A 49 9.41 16.36 5.03
C VAL A 49 8.83 17.76 4.93
N THR A 50 8.02 17.96 3.91
CA THR A 50 7.10 19.10 3.82
C THR A 50 5.75 18.65 4.40
N TYR A 51 5.33 19.25 5.51
CA TYR A 51 4.06 18.93 6.15
C TYR A 51 2.92 19.64 5.42
N LYS A 52 2.28 18.91 4.52
CA LYS A 52 1.16 19.38 3.71
C LYS A 52 0.16 18.27 3.47
N ASN A 53 -1.11 18.64 3.35
CA ASN A 53 -2.11 17.75 2.78
C ASN A 53 -1.86 17.62 1.26
N THR A 54 -2.03 16.42 0.71
CA THR A 54 -1.92 16.17 -0.75
C THR A 54 -2.84 17.05 -1.58
N ALA A 55 -4.01 17.42 -1.05
CA ALA A 55 -4.93 18.38 -1.69
C ALA A 55 -4.29 19.74 -1.99
N SER A 56 -3.37 20.20 -1.13
CA SER A 56 -2.72 21.52 -1.23
C SER A 56 -1.39 21.51 -1.98
N LEU A 57 -0.95 20.36 -2.50
CA LEU A 57 0.25 20.28 -3.31
C LEU A 57 0.09 21.07 -4.61
N SER A 58 1.15 21.79 -4.94
CA SER A 58 1.26 22.64 -6.12
C SER A 58 2.41 22.17 -7.02
N THR A 59 2.49 22.73 -8.22
CA THR A 59 3.61 22.51 -9.14
C THR A 59 4.95 22.83 -8.47
N ALA A 60 5.04 23.89 -7.68
CA ALA A 60 6.27 24.30 -7.00
C ALA A 60 6.79 23.24 -6.01
N ASP A 61 5.89 22.47 -5.39
CA ASP A 61 6.24 21.40 -4.44
C ASP A 61 6.83 20.15 -5.15
N ILE A 62 6.50 19.95 -6.43
CA ILE A 62 6.78 18.72 -7.20
C ILE A 62 7.85 18.93 -8.28
N ALA A 63 7.93 20.13 -8.86
CA ALA A 63 8.74 20.44 -10.06
C ALA A 63 10.24 20.14 -9.93
N GLN A 64 10.78 20.06 -8.73
CA GLN A 64 12.19 19.75 -8.49
C GLN A 64 12.50 18.24 -8.49
N SER A 65 11.50 17.39 -8.67
CA SER A 65 11.62 15.93 -8.58
C SER A 65 11.82 15.30 -9.95
N ASP A 66 12.64 14.26 -10.02
CA ASP A 66 12.73 13.39 -11.19
C ASP A 66 11.65 12.31 -11.17
N VAL A 67 11.22 11.91 -9.95
CA VAL A 67 10.25 10.86 -9.71
C VAL A 67 9.36 11.23 -8.55
N VAL A 68 8.06 10.99 -8.69
CA VAL A 68 7.07 11.02 -7.61
C VAL A 68 6.56 9.61 -7.34
N ILE A 69 6.69 9.16 -6.08
CA ILE A 69 6.10 7.91 -5.59
C ILE A 69 4.90 8.28 -4.73
N HIS A 70 3.71 8.01 -5.24
CA HIS A 70 2.46 8.39 -4.60
C HIS A 70 1.93 7.26 -3.71
N LEU A 71 2.18 7.39 -2.39
CA LEU A 71 1.74 6.44 -1.36
C LEU A 71 0.66 7.01 -0.44
N SER A 72 0.36 8.32 -0.57
CA SER A 72 -0.71 8.94 0.24
C SER A 72 -2.06 8.33 -0.08
N GLY A 73 -2.82 8.00 0.97
CA GLY A 73 -4.17 7.48 0.85
C GLY A 73 -4.74 7.09 2.21
N LEU A 74 -6.05 6.97 2.30
CA LEU A 74 -6.75 6.39 3.44
C LEU A 74 -6.97 4.90 3.17
N GLN A 75 -6.20 4.06 3.83
CA GLN A 75 -6.11 2.63 3.53
C GLN A 75 -6.78 1.75 4.60
N ASN A 76 -7.82 2.26 5.25
CA ASN A 76 -8.54 1.53 6.27
C ASN A 76 -10.01 1.38 5.84
N ASP A 77 -10.44 0.15 5.54
CA ASP A 77 -11.78 -0.15 5.07
C ASP A 77 -12.90 0.35 6.00
N PRO A 78 -12.82 0.23 7.34
CA PRO A 78 -13.86 0.77 8.23
C PRO A 78 -14.02 2.29 8.13
N LEU A 79 -12.93 3.05 7.98
CA LEU A 79 -13.01 4.50 7.77
C LEU A 79 -13.60 4.84 6.41
N ASN A 80 -13.33 4.01 5.42
CA ASN A 80 -13.81 4.18 4.05
C ASN A 80 -15.31 3.93 3.93
N GLU A 81 -15.84 3.00 4.70
CA GLU A 81 -17.29 2.74 4.78
C GLU A 81 -18.02 3.89 5.47
N THR A 82 -17.41 4.48 6.50
CA THR A 82 -18.00 5.59 7.27
C THR A 82 -18.00 6.91 6.49
N TYR A 83 -16.95 7.16 5.69
CA TYR A 83 -16.75 8.44 4.98
C TYR A 83 -16.37 8.26 3.51
N PRO A 84 -17.22 7.63 2.67
CA PRO A 84 -16.87 7.29 1.29
C PRO A 84 -16.55 8.49 0.40
N GLY A 85 -17.19 9.64 0.62
CA GLY A 85 -16.90 10.86 -0.13
C GLY A 85 -15.49 11.41 0.12
N LYS A 86 -15.05 11.42 1.38
CA LYS A 86 -13.68 11.85 1.73
C LYS A 86 -12.62 10.91 1.15
N LEU A 87 -12.92 9.61 1.12
CA LEU A 87 -12.05 8.64 0.49
C LEU A 87 -11.89 8.92 -1.01
N TYR A 88 -12.99 9.17 -1.71
CA TYR A 88 -12.97 9.48 -3.13
C TYR A 88 -12.09 10.71 -3.43
N ASP A 89 -12.21 11.77 -2.65
CA ASP A 89 -11.38 12.95 -2.82
C ASP A 89 -9.88 12.64 -2.66
N ILE A 90 -9.51 11.91 -1.61
CA ILE A 90 -8.10 11.60 -1.32
C ILE A 90 -7.53 10.62 -2.32
N GLU A 91 -8.22 9.52 -2.60
CA GLU A 91 -7.71 8.44 -3.44
C GLU A 91 -7.81 8.76 -4.94
N TYR A 92 -8.80 9.49 -5.37
CA TYR A 92 -9.06 9.79 -6.77
C TYR A 92 -8.62 11.21 -7.14
N ASN A 93 -9.31 12.23 -6.63
CA ASN A 93 -9.09 13.61 -7.07
C ASN A 93 -7.67 14.11 -6.80
N TYR A 94 -7.12 13.80 -5.60
CA TYR A 94 -5.77 14.28 -5.27
C TYR A 94 -4.69 13.48 -5.99
N SER A 95 -4.90 12.19 -6.23
CA SER A 95 -3.98 11.38 -7.02
C SER A 95 -3.89 11.88 -8.46
N LEU A 96 -5.02 12.19 -9.09
CA LEU A 96 -5.05 12.71 -10.46
C LEU A 96 -4.43 14.11 -10.56
N LYS A 97 -4.70 14.98 -9.59
CA LYS A 97 -4.06 16.30 -9.52
C LYS A 97 -2.53 16.19 -9.51
N ILE A 98 -1.97 15.29 -8.68
CA ILE A 98 -0.53 15.08 -8.62
C ILE A 98 0.00 14.48 -9.94
N ALA A 99 -0.72 13.51 -10.50
CA ALA A 99 -0.37 12.91 -11.79
C ALA A 99 -0.36 13.94 -12.93
N GLU A 100 -1.31 14.87 -12.95
CA GLU A 100 -1.35 15.95 -13.92
C GLU A 100 -0.14 16.90 -13.82
N ILE A 101 0.24 17.28 -12.60
CA ILE A 101 1.47 18.06 -12.37
C ILE A 101 2.70 17.30 -12.86
N CYS A 102 2.77 15.99 -12.59
CA CYS A 102 3.87 15.15 -13.06
C CYS A 102 3.90 15.08 -14.59
N LYS A 103 2.75 14.94 -15.24
CA LYS A 103 2.61 14.94 -16.71
C LYS A 103 3.12 16.24 -17.31
N GLN A 104 2.70 17.39 -16.78
CA GLN A 104 3.12 18.72 -17.25
C GLN A 104 4.63 18.95 -17.05
N GLY A 105 5.22 18.39 -15.99
CA GLY A 105 6.64 18.49 -15.65
C GLY A 105 7.50 17.39 -16.28
N SER A 106 6.97 16.47 -17.05
CA SER A 106 7.66 15.26 -17.54
C SER A 106 8.35 14.49 -16.40
N ILE A 107 7.68 14.42 -15.23
CA ILE A 107 8.16 13.76 -14.03
C ILE A 107 7.59 12.34 -14.00
N LYS A 108 8.42 11.35 -13.73
CA LYS A 108 7.98 9.96 -13.61
C LYS A 108 7.02 9.81 -12.41
N PHE A 109 5.86 9.21 -12.67
CA PHE A 109 4.82 9.00 -11.67
C PHE A 109 4.63 7.51 -11.37
N ILE A 110 4.77 7.12 -10.10
CA ILE A 110 4.58 5.76 -9.62
C ILE A 110 3.41 5.78 -8.62
N TYR A 111 2.36 5.03 -8.92
CA TYR A 111 1.13 4.97 -8.12
C TYR A 111 1.03 3.65 -7.35
N ALA A 112 0.79 3.74 -6.05
CA ALA A 112 0.51 2.60 -5.19
C ALA A 112 -0.97 2.20 -5.29
N SER A 113 -1.24 1.18 -6.10
CA SER A 113 -2.52 0.49 -6.15
C SER A 113 -2.53 -0.74 -5.25
N SER A 114 -3.52 -1.60 -5.38
CA SER A 114 -3.73 -2.76 -4.51
C SER A 114 -4.29 -3.96 -5.28
N CYS A 115 -3.91 -5.16 -4.89
CA CYS A 115 -4.54 -6.40 -5.38
C CYS A 115 -6.04 -6.50 -5.04
N SER A 116 -6.55 -5.68 -4.10
CA SER A 116 -7.98 -5.61 -3.79
C SER A 116 -8.86 -5.24 -4.98
N VAL A 117 -8.29 -4.65 -6.04
CA VAL A 117 -9.00 -4.36 -7.30
C VAL A 117 -9.55 -5.61 -7.96
N TYR A 118 -8.96 -6.78 -7.73
CA TYR A 118 -9.46 -8.06 -8.26
C TYR A 118 -10.71 -8.57 -7.55
N GLY A 119 -10.98 -8.10 -6.32
CA GLY A 119 -12.11 -8.56 -5.52
C GLY A 119 -11.92 -9.97 -4.97
N PHE A 120 -13.02 -10.71 -4.90
CA PHE A 120 -13.03 -12.10 -4.46
C PHE A 120 -12.94 -13.04 -5.68
N SER A 121 -12.11 -14.06 -5.59
CA SER A 121 -12.05 -15.15 -6.56
C SER A 121 -12.53 -16.44 -5.90
N GLU A 122 -13.55 -17.07 -6.51
CA GLU A 122 -14.06 -18.38 -6.06
C GLU A 122 -13.17 -19.54 -6.51
N SER A 123 -12.24 -19.28 -7.44
CA SER A 123 -11.36 -20.30 -7.99
C SER A 123 -9.96 -20.24 -7.37
N GLU A 124 -9.26 -21.38 -7.33
CA GLU A 124 -7.83 -21.43 -7.00
C GLU A 124 -6.95 -20.89 -8.15
N THR A 125 -7.55 -20.28 -9.16
CA THR A 125 -6.85 -19.70 -10.30
C THR A 125 -6.03 -18.50 -9.87
N ARG A 126 -4.77 -18.49 -10.22
CA ARG A 126 -3.89 -17.32 -10.00
C ARG A 126 -4.33 -16.18 -10.90
N LEU A 127 -4.45 -15.00 -10.30
CA LEU A 127 -4.81 -13.79 -11.02
C LEU A 127 -3.53 -13.05 -11.44
N ASP A 128 -3.54 -12.54 -12.67
CA ASP A 128 -2.49 -11.71 -13.25
C ASP A 128 -3.03 -10.33 -13.63
N GLU A 129 -2.20 -9.49 -14.23
CA GLU A 129 -2.56 -8.13 -14.59
C GLU A 129 -3.64 -8.05 -15.69
N ASN A 130 -3.84 -9.13 -16.48
CA ASN A 130 -4.87 -9.25 -17.51
C ASN A 130 -6.20 -9.78 -16.94
N SER A 131 -6.19 -10.25 -15.72
CA SER A 131 -7.39 -10.77 -15.07
C SER A 131 -8.41 -9.66 -14.84
N VAL A 132 -9.70 -10.00 -14.96
CA VAL A 132 -10.80 -9.03 -14.78
C VAL A 132 -10.80 -8.50 -13.35
N ALA A 133 -10.72 -7.19 -13.23
CA ALA A 133 -10.85 -6.50 -11.95
C ALA A 133 -12.33 -6.41 -11.55
N ASN A 134 -12.67 -6.89 -10.34
CA ASN A 134 -14.03 -6.88 -9.78
C ASN A 134 -14.02 -6.40 -8.31
N PRO A 135 -13.71 -5.10 -8.07
CA PRO A 135 -13.55 -4.56 -6.71
C PRO A 135 -14.85 -4.56 -5.93
N LEU A 136 -14.82 -5.01 -4.67
CA LEU A 136 -15.99 -5.10 -3.80
C LEU A 136 -16.13 -3.87 -2.90
N THR A 137 -15.03 -3.44 -2.26
CA THR A 137 -15.05 -2.34 -1.28
C THR A 137 -14.96 -0.97 -1.94
N PRO A 138 -15.43 0.11 -1.28
CA PRO A 138 -15.23 1.49 -1.76
C PRO A 138 -13.77 1.81 -2.03
N TYR A 139 -12.86 1.37 -1.17
CA TYR A 139 -11.42 1.51 -1.34
C TYR A 139 -10.93 0.86 -2.66
N ALA A 140 -11.27 -0.41 -2.89
CA ALA A 140 -10.86 -1.13 -4.09
C ALA A 140 -11.43 -0.51 -5.38
N LYS A 141 -12.69 -0.05 -5.33
CA LYS A 141 -13.35 0.65 -6.43
C LYS A 141 -12.63 1.96 -6.77
N ASN A 142 -12.25 2.74 -5.75
CA ASN A 142 -11.52 3.99 -5.96
C ASN A 142 -10.11 3.75 -6.49
N LYS A 143 -9.41 2.71 -6.00
CA LYS A 143 -8.11 2.32 -6.58
C LYS A 143 -8.23 1.99 -8.07
N LEU A 144 -9.20 1.16 -8.45
CA LEU A 144 -9.43 0.81 -9.86
C LEU A 144 -9.83 2.01 -10.71
N ASN A 145 -10.67 2.91 -10.19
CA ASN A 145 -11.04 4.12 -10.91
C ASN A 145 -9.85 5.04 -11.14
N THR A 146 -8.97 5.17 -10.15
CA THR A 146 -7.72 5.94 -10.27
C THR A 146 -6.78 5.30 -11.30
N GLU A 147 -6.62 3.96 -11.29
CA GLU A 147 -5.84 3.26 -12.33
C GLU A 147 -6.36 3.59 -13.74
N LYS A 148 -7.67 3.44 -13.97
CA LYS A 148 -8.30 3.73 -15.26
C LYS A 148 -8.06 5.17 -15.72
N ALA A 149 -8.18 6.13 -14.82
CA ALA A 149 -7.95 7.53 -15.12
C ALA A 149 -6.46 7.81 -15.44
N LEU A 150 -5.52 7.21 -14.70
CA LEU A 150 -4.09 7.33 -14.96
C LEU A 150 -3.71 6.73 -16.33
N ILE A 151 -4.31 5.59 -16.69
CA ILE A 151 -4.14 4.96 -18.00
C ILE A 151 -4.68 5.86 -19.10
N ALA A 152 -5.85 6.46 -18.91
CA ALA A 152 -6.43 7.41 -19.86
C ALA A 152 -5.62 8.71 -20.04
N MET A 153 -4.84 9.09 -19.02
CA MET A 153 -3.93 10.24 -19.08
C MET A 153 -2.61 9.91 -19.79
N ALA A 154 -2.29 8.63 -19.97
CA ALA A 154 -1.00 8.21 -20.53
C ALA A 154 -0.86 8.63 -22.00
N ASP A 155 0.36 9.04 -22.35
CA ASP A 155 0.76 9.35 -23.73
C ASP A 155 2.29 9.17 -23.90
N SER A 156 2.84 9.63 -25.02
CA SER A 156 4.28 9.53 -25.29
C SER A 156 5.16 10.24 -24.25
N SER A 157 4.64 11.28 -23.60
CA SER A 157 5.34 12.10 -22.58
C SER A 157 5.08 11.66 -21.14
N PHE A 158 3.98 10.97 -20.88
CA PHE A 158 3.57 10.55 -19.55
C PHE A 158 3.20 9.06 -19.52
N LYS A 159 4.03 8.28 -18.84
CA LYS A 159 3.92 6.82 -18.74
C LYS A 159 3.83 6.41 -17.28
N PRO A 160 2.64 6.53 -16.66
CA PRO A 160 2.47 6.20 -15.24
C PRO A 160 2.73 4.71 -15.00
N VAL A 161 3.36 4.42 -13.87
CA VAL A 161 3.57 3.04 -13.41
C VAL A 161 2.66 2.78 -12.23
N ILE A 162 1.80 1.79 -12.37
CA ILE A 162 0.77 1.42 -11.41
C ILE A 162 1.18 0.10 -10.77
N LEU A 163 1.36 0.09 -9.46
CA LEU A 163 1.80 -1.09 -8.72
C LEU A 163 0.65 -1.61 -7.84
N ARG A 164 0.10 -2.77 -8.20
CA ARG A 164 -0.93 -3.47 -7.40
C ARG A 164 -0.24 -4.29 -6.32
N PHE A 165 -0.11 -3.73 -5.14
CA PHE A 165 0.51 -4.43 -4.03
C PHE A 165 -0.38 -5.55 -3.48
N ALA A 166 0.20 -6.72 -3.26
CA ALA A 166 -0.34 -7.76 -2.40
C ALA A 166 -0.46 -7.25 -0.95
N THR A 167 -1.06 -8.03 -0.06
CA THR A 167 -1.16 -7.65 1.37
C THR A 167 0.23 -7.55 1.97
N LEU A 168 0.57 -6.34 2.42
CA LEU A 168 1.88 -6.07 2.98
C LEU A 168 2.00 -6.63 4.41
N PHE A 169 3.22 -7.04 4.76
CA PHE A 169 3.59 -7.34 6.15
C PHE A 169 5.06 -6.99 6.41
N GLY A 170 5.46 -7.03 7.67
CA GLY A 170 6.82 -6.78 8.10
C GLY A 170 6.95 -5.51 8.94
N TYR A 171 8.11 -5.36 9.57
CA TYR A 171 8.38 -4.25 10.46
C TYR A 171 8.50 -2.91 9.72
N SER A 172 7.88 -1.90 10.29
CA SER A 172 8.08 -0.49 9.98
C SER A 172 8.05 0.32 11.26
N PRO A 173 8.83 1.39 11.43
CA PRO A 173 8.66 2.30 12.56
C PRO A 173 7.20 2.77 12.71
N ARG A 174 6.51 3.00 11.61
CA ARG A 174 5.06 3.28 11.57
C ARG A 174 4.30 2.00 11.24
N MET A 175 4.05 1.16 12.25
CA MET A 175 3.35 -0.11 12.07
C MET A 175 1.88 0.08 11.70
N ARG A 176 1.37 -0.90 10.92
CA ARG A 176 -0.05 -1.10 10.63
C ARG A 176 -0.49 -2.43 11.22
N PHE A 177 -1.19 -2.36 12.35
CA PHE A 177 -1.76 -3.55 13.00
C PHE A 177 -3.17 -3.92 12.50
N ASP A 178 -3.69 -3.19 11.54
CA ASP A 178 -4.88 -3.56 10.76
C ASP A 178 -4.57 -4.54 9.62
N LEU A 179 -3.30 -4.72 9.24
CA LEU A 179 -2.85 -5.76 8.32
C LEU A 179 -2.74 -7.11 9.05
N TYR A 180 -3.44 -8.11 8.57
CA TYR A 180 -3.72 -9.35 9.32
C TYR A 180 -2.47 -10.08 9.82
N ILE A 181 -1.38 -10.18 9.05
CA ILE A 181 -0.13 -10.81 9.51
C ILE A 181 0.48 -9.99 10.66
N ASN A 182 0.58 -8.67 10.50
CA ASN A 182 1.12 -7.79 11.53
C ASN A 182 0.25 -7.83 12.80
N MET A 183 -1.07 -7.86 12.62
CA MET A 183 -2.03 -7.99 13.73
C MET A 183 -1.83 -9.29 14.49
N PHE A 184 -1.77 -10.42 13.80
CA PHE A 184 -1.64 -11.73 14.44
C PHE A 184 -0.31 -11.88 15.17
N VAL A 185 0.79 -11.40 14.59
CA VAL A 185 2.09 -11.36 15.26
C VAL A 185 2.01 -10.48 16.52
N GLY A 186 1.44 -9.28 16.40
CA GLY A 186 1.27 -8.38 17.55
C GLY A 186 0.40 -8.99 18.65
N MET A 187 -0.72 -9.61 18.32
CA MET A 187 -1.61 -10.28 19.29
C MET A 187 -0.93 -11.49 19.93
N SER A 188 -0.19 -12.28 19.13
CA SER A 188 0.58 -13.43 19.65
C SER A 188 1.63 -13.01 20.68
N LEU A 189 2.35 -11.91 20.42
CA LEU A 189 3.37 -11.39 21.33
C LEU A 189 2.78 -10.72 22.58
N ALA A 190 1.68 -10.00 22.43
CA ALA A 190 1.09 -9.23 23.52
C ALA A 190 0.26 -10.11 24.48
N ASN A 191 -0.53 -11.03 23.94
CA ASN A 191 -1.58 -11.71 24.70
C ASN A 191 -1.55 -13.25 24.57
N ASN A 192 -0.65 -13.83 23.79
CA ASN A 192 -0.64 -15.24 23.40
C ASN A 192 -2.00 -15.71 22.82
N LYS A 193 -2.73 -14.83 22.13
CA LYS A 193 -4.07 -15.12 21.64
C LYS A 193 -4.33 -14.48 20.29
N ILE A 194 -4.94 -15.23 19.37
CA ILE A 194 -5.43 -14.74 18.08
C ILE A 194 -6.92 -15.02 17.99
N VAL A 195 -7.66 -14.08 17.39
CA VAL A 195 -9.09 -14.24 17.11
C VAL A 195 -9.26 -14.24 15.59
N LEU A 196 -9.87 -15.32 15.06
CA LEU A 196 -10.23 -15.46 13.66
C LEU A 196 -11.70 -15.09 13.46
N ASN A 197 -11.97 -14.17 12.54
CA ASN A 197 -13.32 -13.72 12.20
C ASN A 197 -13.94 -14.54 11.03
N SER A 198 -13.25 -15.58 10.57
CA SER A 198 -13.67 -16.49 9.50
C SER A 198 -13.05 -17.86 9.69
N ASP A 199 -13.38 -18.81 8.82
CA ASP A 199 -12.77 -20.15 8.81
C ASP A 199 -11.28 -20.17 8.45
N GLY A 200 -10.75 -19.04 7.95
CA GLY A 200 -9.34 -18.90 7.60
C GLY A 200 -8.89 -19.62 6.33
N THR A 201 -9.81 -20.21 5.56
CA THR A 201 -9.48 -21.03 4.37
C THR A 201 -9.17 -20.21 3.12
N SER A 202 -9.50 -18.89 3.13
CA SER A 202 -9.28 -18.01 1.99
C SER A 202 -7.79 -17.79 1.72
N TRP A 203 -7.39 -17.95 0.46
CA TRP A 203 -6.06 -17.58 -0.03
C TRP A 203 -5.83 -16.07 0.04
N ARG A 204 -4.65 -15.67 0.48
CA ARG A 204 -4.22 -14.29 0.55
C ARG A 204 -2.85 -14.12 -0.10
N PRO A 205 -2.71 -13.24 -1.10
CA PRO A 205 -1.41 -12.88 -1.62
C PRO A 205 -0.69 -11.96 -0.62
N ASN A 206 0.57 -12.22 -0.35
CA ASN A 206 1.35 -11.45 0.60
C ASN A 206 2.66 -10.96 -0.01
N VAL A 207 3.17 -9.84 0.52
CA VAL A 207 4.46 -9.28 0.16
C VAL A 207 5.14 -8.63 1.37
N HIS A 208 6.42 -8.93 1.56
CA HIS A 208 7.18 -8.27 2.63
C HIS A 208 7.51 -6.83 2.26
N ILE A 209 7.44 -5.91 3.22
CA ILE A 209 7.65 -4.47 3.00
C ILE A 209 9.02 -4.16 2.36
N ASN A 210 10.07 -4.91 2.70
CA ASN A 210 11.38 -4.73 2.08
C ASN A 210 11.39 -5.11 0.60
N ASP A 211 10.58 -6.09 0.17
CA ASP A 211 10.47 -6.47 -1.23
C ASP A 211 9.71 -5.40 -2.02
N VAL A 212 8.70 -4.77 -1.41
CA VAL A 212 8.04 -3.58 -1.99
C VAL A 212 9.05 -2.45 -2.20
N CYS A 213 9.94 -2.18 -1.21
CA CYS A 213 10.98 -1.16 -1.36
C CYS A 213 11.97 -1.50 -2.47
N LYS A 214 12.34 -2.79 -2.63
CA LYS A 214 13.20 -3.25 -3.75
C LYS A 214 12.52 -3.02 -5.10
N VAL A 215 11.24 -3.40 -5.24
CA VAL A 215 10.47 -3.22 -6.49
C VAL A 215 10.36 -1.73 -6.82
N LEU A 216 9.98 -0.87 -5.86
CA LEU A 216 9.92 0.57 -6.05
C LEU A 216 11.26 1.15 -6.51
N SER A 217 12.37 0.70 -5.91
CA SER A 217 13.72 1.10 -6.32
C SER A 217 14.05 0.67 -7.76
N LEU A 218 13.69 -0.53 -8.16
CA LEU A 218 13.89 -1.01 -9.54
C LEU A 218 13.09 -0.21 -10.56
N VAL A 219 11.83 0.11 -10.22
CA VAL A 219 10.92 0.86 -11.08
C VAL A 219 11.38 2.30 -11.29
N ILE A 220 12.03 2.92 -10.30
CA ILE A 220 12.60 4.27 -10.42
C ILE A 220 13.54 4.38 -11.61
N ASP A 221 14.42 3.40 -11.79
CA ASP A 221 15.48 3.43 -12.79
C ASP A 221 15.06 2.80 -14.15
N ARG A 222 13.96 2.04 -14.16
CA ARG A 222 13.49 1.37 -15.38
C ARG A 222 12.69 2.31 -16.27
N GLU A 223 13.02 2.36 -17.54
CA GLU A 223 12.20 3.01 -18.57
C GLU A 223 11.11 2.07 -19.06
N PHE A 224 9.94 2.64 -19.31
CA PHE A 224 8.78 1.92 -19.84
C PHE A 224 8.38 2.52 -21.19
N ALA A 225 8.02 1.67 -22.15
CA ALA A 225 7.59 2.12 -23.48
C ALA A 225 6.24 2.84 -23.43
N GLU A 226 5.35 2.38 -22.53
CA GLU A 226 4.01 2.91 -22.28
C GLU A 226 3.69 2.87 -20.78
N TYR A 227 2.45 3.20 -20.37
CA TYR A 227 2.02 2.96 -18.99
C TYR A 227 2.20 1.49 -18.62
N SER A 228 2.32 1.20 -17.36
CA SER A 228 2.49 -0.18 -16.88
C SER A 228 1.65 -0.43 -15.64
N VAL A 229 0.92 -1.54 -15.65
CA VAL A 229 0.26 -2.10 -14.47
C VAL A 229 1.02 -3.36 -14.08
N ILE A 230 1.43 -3.46 -12.81
CA ILE A 230 2.29 -4.54 -12.34
C ILE A 230 1.79 -5.05 -10.98
N ASN A 231 1.56 -6.35 -10.87
CA ASN A 231 1.30 -6.99 -9.60
C ASN A 231 2.60 -7.12 -8.80
N VAL A 232 2.57 -6.66 -7.57
CA VAL A 232 3.71 -6.74 -6.64
C VAL A 232 3.37 -7.67 -5.50
N GLY A 233 3.85 -8.90 -5.60
CA GLY A 233 3.63 -9.98 -4.67
C GLY A 233 4.79 -10.98 -4.71
N ASN A 234 4.67 -12.03 -3.91
CA ASN A 234 5.60 -13.15 -3.95
C ASN A 234 4.80 -14.45 -4.01
N ASN A 235 4.96 -15.22 -5.07
CA ASN A 235 4.20 -16.46 -5.27
C ASN A 235 4.40 -17.48 -4.14
N ASN A 236 5.58 -17.47 -3.48
CA ASN A 236 5.89 -18.37 -2.36
C ASN A 236 5.27 -17.91 -1.03
N LEU A 237 4.69 -16.71 -1.00
CA LEU A 237 4.03 -16.12 0.17
C LEU A 237 2.50 -16.08 0.03
N ASN A 238 1.95 -16.65 -1.05
CA ASN A 238 0.52 -16.90 -1.12
C ASN A 238 0.20 -18.00 -0.10
N ALA A 239 -0.67 -17.68 0.86
CA ALA A 239 -0.99 -18.57 1.96
C ALA A 239 -2.46 -18.40 2.37
N ARG A 240 -3.02 -19.44 2.96
CA ARG A 240 -4.29 -19.35 3.68
C ARG A 240 -4.01 -18.73 5.06
N VAL A 241 -5.03 -18.16 5.66
CA VAL A 241 -4.90 -17.63 7.02
C VAL A 241 -4.58 -18.76 8.01
N THR A 242 -5.14 -19.96 7.78
CA THR A 242 -4.84 -21.18 8.56
C THR A 242 -3.36 -21.56 8.52
N ASP A 243 -2.70 -21.47 7.35
CA ASP A 243 -1.29 -21.81 7.21
C ASP A 243 -0.41 -20.87 8.06
N LEU A 244 -0.77 -19.57 8.08
CA LEU A 244 -0.10 -18.59 8.93
C LEU A 244 -0.30 -18.87 10.42
N VAL A 245 -1.50 -19.30 10.81
CA VAL A 245 -1.80 -19.64 12.21
C VAL A 245 -0.95 -20.82 12.66
N GLU A 246 -0.75 -21.84 11.83
CA GLU A 246 0.13 -22.98 12.12
C GLU A 246 1.57 -22.52 12.33
N ILE A 247 2.10 -21.70 11.43
CA ILE A 247 3.45 -21.11 11.59
C ILE A 247 3.58 -20.35 12.93
N LEU A 248 2.56 -19.58 13.29
CA LEU A 248 2.58 -18.82 14.55
C LEU A 248 2.48 -19.71 15.79
N LYS A 249 1.77 -20.85 15.72
CA LYS A 249 1.76 -21.85 16.80
C LYS A 249 3.11 -22.52 16.98
N ASP A 250 3.79 -22.83 15.88
CA ASP A 250 5.14 -23.40 15.96
C ASP A 250 6.15 -22.43 16.60
N LEU A 251 6.02 -21.14 16.30
CA LEU A 251 6.85 -20.09 16.88
C LEU A 251 6.47 -19.74 18.32
N ASN A 252 5.20 -19.89 18.69
CA ASN A 252 4.67 -19.62 20.02
C ASN A 252 3.74 -20.77 20.46
N PRO A 253 4.27 -21.83 21.09
CA PRO A 253 3.46 -23.00 21.52
C PRO A 253 2.37 -22.68 22.56
N LYS A 254 2.41 -21.48 23.18
CA LYS A 254 1.39 -21.01 24.13
C LYS A 254 0.25 -20.28 23.45
N LEU A 255 0.29 -20.14 22.12
CA LEU A 255 -0.70 -19.37 21.37
C LEU A 255 -2.07 -20.02 21.37
N GLU A 256 -3.05 -19.33 21.90
CA GLU A 256 -4.46 -19.71 21.87
C GLU A 256 -5.13 -19.14 20.61
N ILE A 257 -5.90 -19.96 19.91
CA ILE A 257 -6.68 -19.56 18.74
C ILE A 257 -8.17 -19.63 19.08
N ASN A 258 -8.83 -18.49 19.03
CA ASN A 258 -10.27 -18.39 19.13
C ASN A 258 -10.85 -18.11 17.75
N GLN A 259 -11.87 -18.87 17.39
CA GLN A 259 -12.65 -18.61 16.19
C GLN A 259 -14.01 -18.08 16.60
N ILE A 260 -14.38 -16.90 16.07
CA ILE A 260 -15.74 -16.39 16.24
C ILE A 260 -16.63 -17.18 15.27
N SER A 261 -17.61 -17.92 15.82
CA SER A 261 -18.58 -18.60 14.97
C SER A 261 -19.48 -17.56 14.30
N ALA A 262 -19.92 -17.83 13.07
CA ALA A 262 -20.88 -16.96 12.35
C ALA A 262 -22.21 -16.73 13.10
N LYS A 263 -22.42 -17.39 14.26
CA LYS A 263 -23.56 -17.24 15.15
C LYS A 263 -23.37 -16.21 16.26
N ASP A 264 -22.14 -15.75 16.48
CA ASP A 264 -21.86 -14.72 17.47
C ASP A 264 -22.15 -13.34 16.84
N GLU A 265 -23.37 -12.85 17.03
CA GLU A 265 -23.95 -11.62 16.44
C GLU A 265 -23.30 -10.30 16.93
N LEU A 266 -22.02 -10.27 17.22
CA LEU A 266 -21.34 -9.07 17.72
C LEU A 266 -20.76 -8.15 16.63
N PHE A 267 -21.00 -8.48 15.34
CA PHE A 267 -20.57 -7.67 14.20
C PHE A 267 -21.66 -7.59 13.11
N LYS A 268 -22.84 -7.10 13.49
CA LYS A 268 -23.79 -6.52 12.54
C LYS A 268 -23.71 -5.00 12.59
#